data_f2a60891ec47a20e11dd9f7e4a126676
#
_entry.id   f2a60891ec47a20e11dd9f7e4a126676
#
_cell.length_a   1.000
_cell.length_b   1.000
_cell.length_c   1.000
_cell.angle_alpha   90.00
_cell.angle_beta   90.00
_cell.angle_gamma   90.00
#
_symmetry.space_group_name_H-M   'P 1'
#
loop_
_entity.id
_entity.type
_entity.pdbx_description
1 polymer ?
#
loop_
_entity_poly.entity_id
_entity_poly.type
_entity_poly.pdbx_seq_one_letter_code
_entity_poly.pdbx_strand_id
1 'polypeptide(L)'
;MEATRQLRSFASRVFRYAVATARAERDPAQLLLGALTTPRVKHFAAITDPVEFGALLRVIEDYQGDPSVMYALKLAPHVFQRPGELRQMEWAEVDFEKAVWIIPEGKMKMRQPHSVPLSRQALAILTEMRQLSGSGRYVFPSVRTRARSISDNTINAALRRMGYSKEQMTAHGFRTSASSLLNESGKWNPDAIERSLAHMVAGSVRRIYNRSAYWKERVEMAQWWSDYLDELREGGNR
;
A
#
# COMPACT_ATOMS: atom_id res chain seq x y z
N MET A 1 24.44 3.13 -3.75
CA MET A 1 24.31 4.59 -3.57
C MET A 1 23.35 4.98 -2.44
N GLU A 2 22.12 4.43 -2.36
CA GLU A 2 21.22 4.72 -1.22
C GLU A 2 21.80 4.23 0.12
N ALA A 3 22.35 3.02 0.15
CA ALA A 3 23.04 2.48 1.33
C ALA A 3 24.19 3.39 1.80
N THR A 4 24.95 4.00 0.88
CA THR A 4 26.04 4.91 1.19
C THR A 4 25.54 6.19 1.88
N ARG A 5 24.41 6.75 1.44
CA ARG A 5 23.77 7.91 2.10
C ARG A 5 23.24 7.57 3.48
N GLN A 6 22.62 6.39 3.62
CA GLN A 6 22.12 5.89 4.91
C GLN A 6 23.30 5.67 5.88
N LEU A 7 24.40 5.07 5.42
CA LEU A 7 25.60 4.87 6.20
C LEU A 7 26.21 6.21 6.65
N ARG A 8 26.33 7.20 5.75
CA ARG A 8 26.78 8.53 6.10
C ARG A 8 25.87 9.17 7.16
N SER A 9 24.56 9.11 6.97
CA SER A 9 23.57 9.67 7.91
C SER A 9 23.66 9.00 9.29
N PHE A 10 23.88 7.70 9.31
CA PHE A 10 24.10 6.95 10.55
C PHE A 10 25.39 7.37 11.23
N ALA A 11 26.51 7.39 10.49
CA ALA A 11 27.81 7.83 11.01
C ALA A 11 27.75 9.25 11.60
N SER A 12 27.11 10.19 10.86
CA SER A 12 26.94 11.57 11.35
C SER A 12 26.13 11.63 12.66
N ARG A 13 25.11 10.78 12.85
CA ARG A 13 24.38 10.70 14.13
C ARG A 13 25.25 10.22 15.26
N VAL A 14 26.10 9.21 15.03
CA VAL A 14 27.02 8.67 16.02
C VAL A 14 28.06 9.74 16.41
N PHE A 15 28.66 10.40 15.42
CA PHE A 15 29.67 11.46 15.71
C PHE A 15 29.04 12.67 16.40
N ARG A 16 27.84 13.11 16.04
CA ARG A 16 27.16 14.20 16.77
C ARG A 16 26.88 13.84 18.22
N TYR A 17 26.53 12.57 18.51
CA TYR A 17 26.42 12.12 19.90
C TYR A 17 27.76 12.11 20.60
N ALA A 18 28.82 11.64 19.94
CA ALA A 18 30.17 11.64 20.50
C ALA A 18 30.67 13.08 20.80
N VAL A 19 30.38 14.04 19.93
CA VAL A 19 30.68 15.46 20.18
C VAL A 19 29.89 16.01 21.37
N ALA A 20 28.57 15.71 21.43
CA ALA A 20 27.72 16.15 22.53
C ALA A 20 28.15 15.56 23.90
N THR A 21 28.82 14.42 23.90
CA THR A 21 29.37 13.75 25.11
C THR A 21 30.88 13.95 25.31
N ALA A 22 31.47 14.94 24.61
CA ALA A 22 32.90 15.26 24.67
C ALA A 22 33.85 14.09 24.34
N ARG A 23 33.38 13.10 23.52
CA ARG A 23 34.18 11.95 23.07
C ARG A 23 34.80 12.16 21.69
N ALA A 24 34.36 13.17 20.95
CA ALA A 24 34.92 13.60 19.69
C ALA A 24 34.85 15.12 19.59
N GLU A 25 35.77 15.73 18.82
CA GLU A 25 35.79 17.18 18.62
C GLU A 25 34.88 17.64 17.47
N ARG A 26 34.64 16.76 16.48
CA ARG A 26 33.88 17.10 15.29
C ARG A 26 33.18 15.87 14.65
N ASP A 27 32.24 16.12 13.77
CA ASP A 27 31.59 15.12 12.93
C ASP A 27 32.29 15.07 11.55
N PRO A 28 33.19 14.08 11.29
CA PRO A 28 33.85 13.96 10.00
C PRO A 28 32.89 13.55 8.86
N ALA A 29 31.73 12.90 9.16
CA ALA A 29 30.76 12.51 8.17
C ALA A 29 30.00 13.72 7.60
N GLN A 30 30.06 14.89 8.25
CA GLN A 30 29.46 16.12 7.74
C GLN A 30 30.18 16.61 6.48
N LEU A 31 31.49 16.41 6.37
CA LEU A 31 32.27 16.78 5.19
C LEU A 31 31.87 16.03 3.91
N LEU A 32 31.19 14.87 4.07
CA LEU A 32 30.65 14.10 2.95
C LEU A 32 29.29 14.61 2.49
N LEU A 33 28.76 15.68 3.08
CA LEU A 33 27.54 16.31 2.62
C LEU A 33 27.78 16.98 1.25
N GLY A 34 27.04 16.53 0.23
CA GLY A 34 27.25 17.02 -1.14
C GLY A 34 28.33 16.28 -1.94
N ALA A 35 29.26 15.56 -1.29
CA ALA A 35 30.27 14.77 -1.99
C ALA A 35 29.74 13.45 -2.58
N LEU A 36 28.62 12.94 -2.04
CA LEU A 36 28.02 11.71 -2.50
C LEU A 36 27.02 11.98 -3.63
N THR A 37 27.12 11.25 -4.71
CA THR A 37 26.17 11.32 -5.84
C THR A 37 24.75 11.11 -5.35
N THR A 38 23.84 12.01 -5.71
CA THR A 38 22.42 11.88 -5.40
C THR A 38 21.82 10.76 -6.26
N PRO A 39 21.26 9.68 -5.65
CA PRO A 39 20.62 8.65 -6.43
C PRO A 39 19.39 9.25 -7.13
N ARG A 40 19.20 8.88 -8.39
CA ARG A 40 17.93 9.18 -9.08
C ARG A 40 16.82 8.39 -8.37
N VAL A 41 15.81 9.10 -7.89
CA VAL A 41 14.61 8.46 -7.33
C VAL A 41 13.93 7.70 -8.47
N LYS A 42 13.87 6.37 -8.35
CA LYS A 42 13.02 5.56 -9.21
C LYS A 42 11.69 5.38 -8.48
N HIS A 43 10.62 5.88 -9.08
CA HIS A 43 9.29 5.57 -8.61
C HIS A 43 8.98 4.09 -8.82
N PHE A 44 8.12 3.52 -7.99
CA PHE A 44 7.64 2.16 -8.21
C PHE A 44 6.86 2.12 -9.52
N ALA A 45 7.14 1.10 -10.34
CA ALA A 45 6.42 0.91 -11.57
C ALA A 45 4.96 0.61 -11.30
N ALA A 46 4.09 1.27 -12.07
CA ALA A 46 2.64 1.20 -11.97
C ALA A 46 2.03 1.38 -13.36
N ILE A 47 0.94 0.70 -13.61
CA ILE A 47 0.13 0.85 -14.82
C ILE A 47 -0.94 1.91 -14.53
N THR A 48 -0.88 3.04 -15.20
CA THR A 48 -1.82 4.16 -15.05
C THR A 48 -2.74 4.34 -16.26
N ASP A 49 -2.46 3.66 -17.36
CA ASP A 49 -3.39 3.59 -18.48
C ASP A 49 -4.58 2.69 -18.12
N PRO A 50 -5.84 3.15 -18.27
CA PRO A 50 -7.03 2.39 -17.90
C PRO A 50 -7.17 1.05 -18.65
N VAL A 51 -6.84 1.02 -19.95
CA VAL A 51 -6.97 -0.17 -20.80
C VAL A 51 -5.96 -1.23 -20.38
N GLU A 52 -4.72 -0.82 -20.17
CA GLU A 52 -3.65 -1.69 -19.67
C GLU A 52 -3.94 -2.18 -18.25
N PHE A 53 -4.50 -1.30 -17.40
CA PHE A 53 -4.88 -1.69 -16.04
C PHE A 53 -6.02 -2.70 -16.04
N GLY A 54 -7.03 -2.53 -16.91
CA GLY A 54 -8.08 -3.51 -17.13
C GLY A 54 -7.55 -4.86 -17.61
N ALA A 55 -6.54 -4.85 -18.49
CA ALA A 55 -5.86 -6.08 -18.92
C ALA A 55 -5.16 -6.79 -17.74
N LEU A 56 -4.49 -6.04 -16.86
CA LEU A 56 -3.91 -6.60 -15.63
C LEU A 56 -4.99 -7.23 -14.73
N LEU A 57 -6.13 -6.57 -14.55
CA LEU A 57 -7.23 -7.10 -13.72
C LEU A 57 -7.78 -8.42 -14.25
N ARG A 58 -7.92 -8.58 -15.58
CA ARG A 58 -8.30 -9.85 -16.20
C ARG A 58 -7.29 -10.96 -15.92
N VAL A 59 -6.01 -10.67 -16.08
CA VAL A 59 -4.94 -11.64 -15.79
C VAL A 59 -4.89 -12.01 -14.31
N ILE A 60 -5.21 -11.08 -13.40
CA ILE A 60 -5.35 -11.37 -11.96
C ILE A 60 -6.54 -12.29 -11.70
N GLU A 61 -7.68 -12.09 -12.39
CA GLU A 61 -8.86 -12.93 -12.22
C GLU A 61 -8.57 -14.38 -12.63
N ASP A 62 -7.82 -14.57 -13.72
CA ASP A 62 -7.44 -15.88 -14.25
C ASP A 62 -6.24 -16.52 -13.52
N TYR A 63 -5.61 -15.80 -12.57
CA TYR A 63 -4.41 -16.30 -11.90
C TYR A 63 -4.71 -17.55 -11.08
N GLN A 64 -3.98 -18.64 -11.39
CA GLN A 64 -4.05 -19.90 -10.67
C GLN A 64 -2.83 -20.04 -9.74
N GLY A 65 -3.08 -20.17 -8.45
CA GLY A 65 -2.02 -20.32 -7.46
C GLY A 65 -2.58 -20.59 -6.07
N ASP A 66 -1.74 -20.39 -5.05
CA ASP A 66 -2.20 -20.51 -3.66
C ASP A 66 -3.34 -19.51 -3.38
N PRO A 67 -4.42 -19.93 -2.70
CA PRO A 67 -5.56 -19.07 -2.41
C PRO A 67 -5.18 -17.76 -1.71
N SER A 68 -4.23 -17.78 -0.74
CA SER A 68 -3.79 -16.56 -0.07
C SER A 68 -3.19 -15.54 -1.04
N VAL A 69 -2.51 -16.03 -2.10
CA VAL A 69 -1.91 -15.17 -3.11
C VAL A 69 -2.97 -14.68 -4.10
N MET A 70 -3.88 -15.55 -4.54
CA MET A 70 -4.97 -15.20 -5.45
C MET A 70 -5.85 -14.09 -4.86
N TYR A 71 -6.34 -14.30 -3.64
CA TYR A 71 -7.22 -13.34 -2.98
C TYR A 71 -6.49 -12.04 -2.58
N ALA A 72 -5.20 -12.12 -2.23
CA ALA A 72 -4.41 -10.91 -1.99
C ALA A 72 -4.21 -10.07 -3.26
N LEU A 73 -4.00 -10.71 -4.43
CA LEU A 73 -3.94 -10.06 -5.73
C LEU A 73 -5.29 -9.43 -6.11
N LYS A 74 -6.39 -10.14 -5.93
CA LYS A 74 -7.75 -9.65 -6.20
C LYS A 74 -8.10 -8.45 -5.30
N LEU A 75 -7.76 -8.49 -4.02
CA LEU A 75 -8.07 -7.43 -3.06
C LEU A 75 -7.19 -6.19 -3.24
N ALA A 76 -5.92 -6.35 -3.62
CA ALA A 76 -4.93 -5.27 -3.70
C ALA A 76 -5.41 -4.02 -4.48
N PRO A 77 -5.99 -4.13 -5.70
CA PRO A 77 -6.48 -2.98 -6.44
C PRO A 77 -7.65 -2.27 -5.77
N HIS A 78 -8.56 -3.00 -5.09
CA HIS A 78 -9.75 -2.43 -4.46
C HIS A 78 -9.42 -1.58 -3.23
N VAL A 79 -8.46 -2.02 -2.41
CA VAL A 79 -8.12 -1.32 -1.16
C VAL A 79 -6.92 -0.39 -1.29
N PHE A 80 -6.08 -0.55 -2.30
CA PHE A 80 -4.89 0.23 -2.64
C PHE A 80 -4.03 0.66 -1.44
N GLN A 81 -3.98 -0.18 -0.38
CA GLN A 81 -3.11 0.04 0.78
C GLN A 81 -1.67 -0.44 0.51
N ARG A 82 -0.75 -0.12 1.42
CA ARG A 82 0.64 -0.54 1.22
C ARG A 82 0.75 -2.07 1.23
N PRO A 83 1.62 -2.66 0.38
CA PRO A 83 1.77 -4.12 0.32
C PRO A 83 2.07 -4.77 1.66
N GLY A 84 2.83 -4.06 2.53
CA GLY A 84 3.12 -4.52 3.89
C GLY A 84 1.90 -4.55 4.80
N GLU A 85 0.98 -3.60 4.65
CA GLU A 85 -0.28 -3.53 5.38
C GLU A 85 -1.21 -4.64 4.90
N LEU A 86 -1.43 -4.75 3.58
CA LEU A 86 -2.29 -5.76 2.96
C LEU A 86 -1.86 -7.18 3.35
N ARG A 87 -0.58 -7.55 3.15
CA ARG A 87 -0.12 -8.91 3.44
C ARG A 87 -0.24 -9.32 4.90
N GLN A 88 -0.18 -8.35 5.82
CA GLN A 88 -0.29 -8.56 7.27
C GLN A 88 -1.71 -8.36 7.80
N MET A 89 -2.71 -8.24 6.93
CA MET A 89 -4.10 -8.09 7.30
C MET A 89 -4.55 -9.25 8.19
N GLU A 90 -5.22 -8.93 9.30
CA GLU A 90 -5.75 -9.88 10.27
C GLU A 90 -7.27 -9.85 10.28
N TRP A 91 -7.91 -10.98 10.54
CA TRP A 91 -9.37 -11.06 10.60
C TRP A 91 -9.96 -10.18 11.70
N ALA A 92 -9.24 -10.01 12.80
CA ALA A 92 -9.66 -9.13 13.91
C ALA A 92 -9.70 -7.64 13.53
N GLU A 93 -9.09 -7.26 12.39
CA GLU A 93 -9.06 -5.88 11.89
C GLU A 93 -10.23 -5.58 10.93
N VAL A 94 -11.01 -6.60 10.53
CA VAL A 94 -12.11 -6.49 9.56
C VAL A 94 -13.45 -6.49 10.26
N ASP A 95 -14.16 -5.37 10.17
CA ASP A 95 -15.54 -5.24 10.62
C ASP A 95 -16.44 -5.36 9.38
N PHE A 96 -17.05 -6.53 9.19
CA PHE A 96 -17.93 -6.83 8.07
C PHE A 96 -19.25 -6.07 8.14
N GLU A 97 -19.76 -5.77 9.34
CA GLU A 97 -21.03 -5.06 9.53
C GLU A 97 -20.88 -3.58 9.15
N LYS A 98 -19.77 -2.97 9.56
CA LYS A 98 -19.45 -1.57 9.22
C LYS A 98 -18.75 -1.42 7.88
N ALA A 99 -18.43 -2.51 7.20
CA ALA A 99 -17.67 -2.51 5.94
C ALA A 99 -16.36 -1.71 6.06
N VAL A 100 -15.54 -2.02 7.07
CA VAL A 100 -14.29 -1.30 7.32
C VAL A 100 -13.17 -2.24 7.73
N TRP A 101 -11.98 -2.00 7.21
CA TRP A 101 -10.73 -2.56 7.68
C TRP A 101 -9.98 -1.53 8.52
N ILE A 102 -9.71 -1.83 9.78
CA ILE A 102 -9.03 -0.94 10.73
C ILE A 102 -7.59 -1.42 10.91
N ILE A 103 -6.65 -0.73 10.29
CA ILE A 103 -5.21 -1.01 10.43
C ILE A 103 -4.72 -0.39 11.74
N PRO A 104 -4.21 -1.17 12.70
CA PRO A 104 -3.77 -0.65 13.99
C PRO A 104 -2.48 0.17 13.85
N GLU A 105 -2.26 1.09 14.78
CA GLU A 105 -1.10 2.00 14.80
C GLU A 105 0.26 1.29 14.70
N GLY A 106 0.38 0.11 15.30
CA GLY A 106 1.61 -0.69 15.28
C GLY A 106 2.01 -1.19 13.90
N LYS A 107 1.07 -1.29 12.96
CA LYS A 107 1.32 -1.66 11.55
C LYS A 107 1.53 -0.44 10.65
N MET A 108 1.21 0.76 11.13
CA MET A 108 1.27 1.99 10.35
C MET A 108 2.62 2.69 10.49
N LYS A 109 3.21 3.11 9.35
CA LYS A 109 4.47 3.87 9.33
C LYS A 109 4.39 5.14 10.21
N MET A 110 3.23 5.77 10.29
CA MET A 110 3.00 7.01 11.03
C MET A 110 2.46 6.79 12.45
N ARG A 111 2.38 5.54 12.92
CA ARG A 111 1.89 5.18 14.25
C ARG A 111 0.53 5.81 14.59
N GLN A 112 -0.37 5.84 13.63
CA GLN A 112 -1.77 6.24 13.82
C GLN A 112 -2.66 5.19 13.15
N PRO A 113 -3.77 4.76 13.77
CA PRO A 113 -4.66 3.79 13.17
C PRO A 113 -5.28 4.37 11.90
N HIS A 114 -5.51 3.50 10.91
CA HIS A 114 -6.06 3.88 9.62
C HIS A 114 -7.29 3.04 9.30
N SER A 115 -8.42 3.69 9.04
CA SER A 115 -9.64 3.04 8.61
C SER A 115 -9.75 3.06 7.09
N VAL A 116 -9.93 1.89 6.49
CA VAL A 116 -10.09 1.67 5.05
C VAL A 116 -11.53 1.24 4.80
N PRO A 117 -12.33 2.03 4.07
CA PRO A 117 -13.67 1.60 3.67
C PRO A 117 -13.56 0.40 2.71
N LEU A 118 -14.44 -0.57 2.90
CA LEU A 118 -14.50 -1.76 2.07
C LEU A 118 -15.72 -1.67 1.13
N SER A 119 -15.47 -1.75 -0.16
CA SER A 119 -16.52 -1.85 -1.19
C SER A 119 -17.21 -3.21 -1.13
N ARG A 120 -18.34 -3.35 -1.84
CA ARG A 120 -19.05 -4.62 -2.00
C ARG A 120 -18.14 -5.70 -2.56
N GLN A 121 -17.32 -5.37 -3.56
CA GLN A 121 -16.35 -6.28 -4.17
C GLN A 121 -15.26 -6.71 -3.20
N ALA A 122 -14.70 -5.77 -2.43
CA ALA A 122 -13.70 -6.08 -1.41
C ALA A 122 -14.28 -6.99 -0.32
N LEU A 123 -15.53 -6.75 0.12
CA LEU A 123 -16.23 -7.61 1.08
C LEU A 123 -16.50 -9.01 0.52
N ALA A 124 -16.89 -9.12 -0.75
CA ALA A 124 -17.07 -10.42 -1.41
C ALA A 124 -15.78 -11.24 -1.41
N ILE A 125 -14.67 -10.63 -1.84
CA ILE A 125 -13.33 -11.25 -1.83
C ILE A 125 -12.95 -11.72 -0.41
N LEU A 126 -13.17 -10.88 0.60
CA LEU A 126 -12.87 -11.21 2.00
C LEU A 126 -13.79 -12.32 2.53
N THR A 127 -15.06 -12.34 2.13
CA THR A 127 -16.03 -13.37 2.54
C THR A 127 -15.62 -14.74 2.01
N GLU A 128 -15.22 -14.84 0.75
CA GLU A 128 -14.70 -16.07 0.16
C GLU A 128 -13.40 -16.52 0.86
N MET A 129 -12.45 -15.60 1.05
CA MET A 129 -11.21 -15.90 1.74
C MET A 129 -11.42 -16.35 3.19
N ARG A 130 -12.47 -15.85 3.85
CA ARG A 130 -12.80 -16.23 5.24
C ARG A 130 -13.15 -17.71 5.37
N GLN A 131 -13.73 -18.31 4.35
CA GLN A 131 -14.02 -19.75 4.33
C GLN A 131 -12.72 -20.58 4.36
N LEU A 132 -11.62 -20.06 3.82
CA LEU A 132 -10.34 -20.74 3.67
C LEU A 132 -9.39 -20.49 4.85
N SER A 133 -9.37 -19.28 5.39
CA SER A 133 -8.40 -18.86 6.43
C SER A 133 -9.03 -18.27 7.69
N GLY A 134 -10.36 -18.19 7.78
CA GLY A 134 -11.08 -17.52 8.87
C GLY A 134 -10.88 -18.12 10.26
N SER A 135 -10.42 -19.37 10.35
CA SER A 135 -10.05 -20.01 11.62
C SER A 135 -8.67 -19.57 12.13
N GLY A 136 -7.88 -18.85 11.31
CA GLY A 136 -6.55 -18.37 11.63
C GLY A 136 -6.52 -16.89 11.99
N ARG A 137 -5.33 -16.39 12.28
CA ARG A 137 -5.11 -14.97 12.57
C ARG A 137 -5.10 -14.11 11.30
N TYR A 138 -4.37 -14.54 10.28
CA TYR A 138 -4.12 -13.75 9.07
C TYR A 138 -5.16 -14.01 8.00
N VAL A 139 -5.57 -12.97 7.29
CA VAL A 139 -6.41 -13.09 6.09
C VAL A 139 -5.65 -13.86 5.00
N PHE A 140 -4.37 -13.53 4.80
CA PHE A 140 -3.50 -14.14 3.81
C PHE A 140 -2.36 -14.91 4.50
N PRO A 141 -2.60 -16.12 5.04
CA PRO A 141 -1.55 -16.91 5.68
C PRO A 141 -0.52 -17.41 4.66
N SER A 142 0.69 -17.63 5.14
CA SER A 142 1.75 -18.23 4.33
C SER A 142 1.44 -19.68 3.99
N VAL A 143 1.76 -20.09 2.75
CA VAL A 143 1.64 -21.47 2.28
C VAL A 143 2.39 -22.48 3.19
N ARG A 144 3.52 -22.04 3.76
CA ARG A 144 4.37 -22.90 4.60
C ARG A 144 3.88 -23.03 6.04
N THR A 145 3.21 -22.01 6.55
CA THR A 145 2.72 -22.00 7.95
C THR A 145 1.59 -20.98 8.10
N ARG A 146 0.50 -21.38 8.72
CA ARG A 146 -0.62 -20.47 9.04
C ARG A 146 -0.29 -19.47 10.16
N ALA A 147 0.83 -19.65 10.87
CA ALA A 147 1.29 -18.76 11.93
C ALA A 147 1.88 -17.43 11.42
N ARG A 148 2.14 -17.32 10.12
CA ARG A 148 2.68 -16.10 9.49
C ARG A 148 1.86 -15.72 8.28
N SER A 149 1.85 -14.43 7.94
CA SER A 149 1.29 -13.95 6.68
C SER A 149 2.19 -14.32 5.48
N ILE A 150 1.66 -14.19 4.25
CA ILE A 150 2.48 -14.26 3.02
C ILE A 150 3.69 -13.32 3.11
N SER A 151 4.78 -13.67 2.40
CA SER A 151 6.01 -12.86 2.41
C SER A 151 5.83 -11.54 1.67
N ASP A 152 6.72 -10.58 1.94
CA ASP A 152 6.73 -9.27 1.31
C ASP A 152 6.94 -9.31 -0.21
N ASN A 153 7.59 -10.34 -0.71
CA ASN A 153 7.82 -10.51 -2.15
C ASN A 153 6.75 -11.36 -2.86
N THR A 154 5.79 -11.92 -2.13
CA THR A 154 4.83 -12.89 -2.69
C THR A 154 4.00 -12.31 -3.83
N ILE A 155 3.42 -11.11 -3.65
CA ILE A 155 2.62 -10.44 -4.68
C ILE A 155 3.49 -10.09 -5.89
N ASN A 156 4.71 -9.57 -5.68
CA ASN A 156 5.63 -9.29 -6.77
C ASN A 156 6.02 -10.56 -7.55
N ALA A 157 6.27 -11.66 -6.86
CA ALA A 157 6.57 -12.94 -7.50
C ALA A 157 5.39 -13.43 -8.36
N ALA A 158 4.16 -13.24 -7.89
CA ALA A 158 2.96 -13.58 -8.66
C ALA A 158 2.82 -12.70 -9.91
N LEU A 159 3.02 -11.38 -9.79
CA LEU A 159 3.06 -10.47 -10.94
C LEU A 159 4.11 -10.91 -11.98
N ARG A 160 5.30 -11.35 -11.55
CA ARG A 160 6.35 -11.90 -12.45
C ARG A 160 5.87 -13.16 -13.17
N ARG A 161 5.19 -14.08 -12.49
CA ARG A 161 4.62 -15.30 -13.10
C ARG A 161 3.53 -14.99 -14.12
N MET A 162 2.78 -13.91 -13.92
CA MET A 162 1.80 -13.41 -14.87
C MET A 162 2.41 -12.63 -16.05
N GLY A 163 3.76 -12.51 -16.13
CA GLY A 163 4.46 -11.87 -17.24
C GLY A 163 4.78 -10.40 -17.05
N TYR A 164 4.32 -9.75 -15.98
CA TYR A 164 4.62 -8.34 -15.74
C TYR A 164 6.03 -8.15 -15.18
N SER A 165 6.89 -7.38 -15.84
CA SER A 165 8.23 -7.06 -15.37
C SER A 165 8.20 -6.10 -14.17
N LYS A 166 9.32 -5.99 -13.44
CA LYS A 166 9.43 -5.05 -12.30
C LYS A 166 9.40 -3.57 -12.74
N GLU A 167 9.62 -3.32 -14.02
CA GLU A 167 9.54 -2.01 -14.67
C GLU A 167 8.11 -1.67 -15.14
N GLN A 168 7.22 -2.66 -15.27
CA GLN A 168 5.83 -2.48 -15.67
C GLN A 168 4.90 -2.38 -14.46
N MET A 169 4.99 -3.34 -13.53
CA MET A 169 4.08 -3.37 -12.38
C MET A 169 4.75 -3.96 -11.13
N THR A 170 4.42 -3.39 -9.99
CA THR A 170 4.82 -3.87 -8.67
C THR A 170 3.62 -3.93 -7.73
N ALA A 171 3.74 -4.64 -6.62
CA ALA A 171 2.69 -4.64 -5.58
C ALA A 171 2.37 -3.22 -5.06
N HIS A 172 3.36 -2.32 -5.04
CA HIS A 172 3.14 -0.91 -4.71
C HIS A 172 2.46 -0.15 -5.85
N GLY A 173 2.60 -0.64 -7.07
CA GLY A 173 1.99 -0.07 -8.28
C GLY A 173 0.47 0.05 -8.18
N PHE A 174 -0.24 -0.89 -7.57
CA PHE A 174 -1.69 -0.81 -7.38
C PHE A 174 -2.11 0.49 -6.69
N ARG A 175 -1.33 0.91 -5.71
CA ARG A 175 -1.57 2.15 -4.99
C ARG A 175 -1.28 3.39 -5.84
N THR A 176 -0.22 3.35 -6.63
CA THR A 176 0.12 4.43 -7.57
C THR A 176 -0.93 4.54 -8.68
N SER A 177 -1.36 3.40 -9.25
CA SER A 177 -2.44 3.35 -10.25
C SER A 177 -3.74 3.95 -9.69
N ALA A 178 -4.16 3.53 -8.50
CA ALA A 178 -5.35 4.08 -7.86
C ALA A 178 -5.22 5.59 -7.61
N SER A 179 -4.08 6.06 -7.08
CA SER A 179 -3.85 7.49 -6.88
C SER A 179 -3.95 8.29 -8.18
N SER A 180 -3.30 7.82 -9.26
CA SER A 180 -3.33 8.50 -10.56
C SER A 180 -4.74 8.54 -11.13
N LEU A 181 -5.39 7.40 -11.27
CA LEU A 181 -6.70 7.29 -11.91
C LEU A 181 -7.81 8.01 -11.10
N LEU A 182 -7.76 7.97 -9.76
CA LEU A 182 -8.70 8.72 -8.92
C LEU A 182 -8.52 10.23 -9.09
N ASN A 183 -7.26 10.73 -9.14
CA ASN A 183 -7.00 12.15 -9.38
C ASN A 183 -7.41 12.57 -10.81
N GLU A 184 -7.09 11.75 -11.83
CA GLU A 184 -7.46 12.00 -13.23
C GLU A 184 -8.97 12.02 -13.45
N SER A 185 -9.73 11.26 -12.67
CA SER A 185 -11.20 11.27 -12.74
C SER A 185 -11.81 12.63 -12.42
N GLY A 186 -11.13 13.47 -11.67
CA GLY A 186 -11.59 14.78 -11.23
C GLY A 186 -12.84 14.75 -10.32
N LYS A 187 -13.30 13.57 -9.90
CA LYS A 187 -14.56 13.40 -9.14
C LYS A 187 -14.40 13.60 -7.63
N TRP A 188 -13.19 13.42 -7.10
CA TRP A 188 -12.93 13.29 -5.68
C TRP A 188 -12.02 14.39 -5.17
N ASN A 189 -12.27 14.82 -3.93
CA ASN A 189 -11.38 15.78 -3.28
C ASN A 189 -9.97 15.16 -3.15
N PRO A 190 -8.90 15.85 -3.62
CA PRO A 190 -7.52 15.34 -3.48
C PRO A 190 -7.14 14.99 -2.04
N ASP A 191 -7.63 15.74 -1.04
CA ASP A 191 -7.40 15.43 0.38
C ASP A 191 -8.06 14.10 0.79
N ALA A 192 -9.22 13.73 0.21
CA ALA A 192 -9.88 12.44 0.45
C ALA A 192 -9.07 11.29 -0.15
N ILE A 193 -8.50 11.49 -1.35
CA ILE A 193 -7.60 10.50 -2.00
C ILE A 193 -6.35 10.31 -1.13
N GLU A 194 -5.66 11.39 -0.75
CA GLU A 194 -4.46 11.33 0.10
C GLU A 194 -4.73 10.69 1.46
N ARG A 195 -5.90 10.95 2.05
CA ARG A 195 -6.35 10.29 3.28
C ARG A 195 -6.55 8.79 3.09
N SER A 196 -7.15 8.36 1.99
CA SER A 196 -7.34 6.94 1.69
C SER A 196 -6.01 6.23 1.49
N LEU A 197 -5.02 6.94 1.00
CA LEU A 197 -3.64 6.49 0.89
C LEU A 197 -2.86 6.56 2.23
N ALA A 198 -3.47 6.97 3.33
CA ALA A 198 -2.76 7.21 4.59
C ALA A 198 -1.49 8.08 4.42
N HIS A 199 -1.55 9.07 3.52
CA HIS A 199 -0.55 10.12 3.42
C HIS A 199 -0.87 11.24 4.39
N MET A 200 0.17 11.88 4.93
CA MET A 200 -0.02 13.05 5.78
C MET A 200 -0.27 14.28 4.92
N VAL A 201 -1.43 14.89 5.09
CA VAL A 201 -1.66 16.24 4.55
C VAL A 201 -0.74 17.21 5.32
N ALA A 202 0.09 17.95 4.61
CA ALA A 202 1.00 18.91 5.20
C ALA A 202 0.21 20.04 5.88
N GLY A 203 0.48 20.26 7.19
CA GLY A 203 -0.12 21.33 7.99
C GLY A 203 -0.52 20.87 9.39
N SER A 204 0.17 21.40 10.42
CA SER A 204 -0.01 20.96 11.81
C SER A 204 -1.40 21.26 12.39
N VAL A 205 -2.06 22.31 11.94
CA VAL A 205 -3.36 22.80 12.45
C VAL A 205 -4.54 21.95 11.93
N ARG A 206 -4.48 21.45 10.68
CA ARG A 206 -5.50 20.55 10.12
C ARG A 206 -5.49 19.14 10.73
N ARG A 207 -4.43 18.77 11.46
CA ARG A 207 -4.20 17.42 11.98
C ARG A 207 -5.13 17.03 13.13
N ILE A 208 -5.52 17.99 13.96
CA ILE A 208 -6.24 17.75 15.23
C ILE A 208 -7.75 17.56 15.00
N TYR A 209 -8.32 18.19 13.97
CA TYR A 209 -9.77 18.21 13.74
C TYR A 209 -10.32 17.13 12.79
N ASN A 210 -9.47 16.24 12.22
CA ASN A 210 -9.83 15.49 11.03
C ASN A 210 -9.79 13.96 11.16
N ARG A 211 -10.15 13.36 12.32
CA ARG A 211 -10.30 11.88 12.40
C ARG A 211 -11.45 11.35 11.53
N SER A 212 -12.51 12.12 11.32
CA SER A 212 -13.67 11.79 10.49
C SER A 212 -13.69 12.52 9.14
N ALA A 213 -12.63 13.31 8.82
CA ALA A 213 -12.61 14.08 7.60
C ALA A 213 -12.69 13.19 6.36
N TYR A 214 -13.62 13.55 5.53
CA TYR A 214 -13.90 12.88 4.27
C TYR A 214 -14.37 11.43 4.39
N TRP A 215 -14.82 10.95 5.58
CA TRP A 215 -15.17 9.54 5.73
C TRP A 215 -16.30 9.13 4.77
N LYS A 216 -17.37 9.92 4.70
CA LYS A 216 -18.47 9.66 3.79
C LYS A 216 -18.00 9.64 2.34
N GLU A 217 -17.24 10.63 1.92
CA GLU A 217 -16.67 10.72 0.58
C GLU A 217 -15.73 9.55 0.27
N ARG A 218 -14.91 9.13 1.25
CA ARG A 218 -14.01 7.97 1.08
C ARG A 218 -14.77 6.66 0.94
N VAL A 219 -15.91 6.49 1.59
CA VAL A 219 -16.79 5.33 1.42
C VAL A 219 -17.38 5.32 0.01
N GLU A 220 -17.92 6.45 -0.44
CA GLU A 220 -18.46 6.62 -1.79
C GLU A 220 -17.37 6.40 -2.86
N MET A 221 -16.18 6.95 -2.64
CA MET A 221 -15.02 6.80 -3.51
C MET A 221 -14.55 5.35 -3.60
N ALA A 222 -14.48 4.62 -2.49
CA ALA A 222 -14.06 3.22 -2.47
C ALA A 222 -15.04 2.32 -3.26
N GLN A 223 -16.35 2.59 -3.14
CA GLN A 223 -17.34 1.86 -3.92
C GLN A 223 -17.25 2.21 -5.41
N TRP A 224 -17.22 3.51 -5.74
CA TRP A 224 -17.08 3.96 -7.13
C TRP A 224 -15.79 3.42 -7.77
N TRP A 225 -14.68 3.43 -7.04
CA TRP A 225 -13.41 2.89 -7.52
C TRP A 225 -13.52 1.40 -7.86
N SER A 226 -14.15 0.62 -7.01
CA SER A 226 -14.34 -0.80 -7.26
C SER A 226 -15.28 -1.10 -8.43
N ASP A 227 -16.34 -0.30 -8.59
CA ASP A 227 -17.24 -0.39 -9.75
C ASP A 227 -16.49 -0.02 -11.05
N TYR A 228 -15.62 1.00 -10.99
CA TYR A 228 -14.76 1.38 -12.12
C TYR A 228 -13.75 0.27 -12.48
N LEU A 229 -13.18 -0.42 -11.49
CA LEU A 229 -12.31 -1.58 -11.74
C LEU A 229 -13.05 -2.71 -12.45
N ASP A 230 -14.31 -2.96 -12.10
CA ASP A 230 -15.16 -3.94 -12.79
C ASP A 230 -15.42 -3.52 -14.25
N GLU A 231 -15.74 -2.25 -14.50
CA GLU A 231 -15.90 -1.71 -15.87
C GLU A 231 -14.62 -1.90 -16.70
N LEU A 232 -13.43 -1.59 -16.14
CA LEU A 232 -12.15 -1.78 -16.81
C LEU A 232 -11.86 -3.25 -17.12
N ARG A 233 -12.20 -4.14 -16.19
CA ARG A 233 -12.04 -5.58 -16.37
C ARG A 233 -12.93 -6.12 -17.49
N GLU A 234 -14.15 -5.62 -17.61
CA GLU A 234 -15.11 -6.00 -18.65
C GLU A 234 -14.77 -5.38 -20.03
N GLY A 235 -13.78 -4.51 -20.12
CA GLY A 235 -13.35 -3.86 -21.35
C GLY A 235 -14.15 -2.58 -21.67
N GLY A 236 -14.90 -2.05 -20.70
CA GLY A 236 -15.57 -0.75 -20.80
C GLY A 236 -14.54 0.38 -20.77
N ASN A 237 -14.53 1.19 -21.82
CA ASN A 237 -13.78 2.44 -21.87
C ASN A 237 -14.81 3.57 -21.83
N ARG A 238 -14.92 4.27 -20.70
CA ARG A 238 -15.72 5.50 -20.59
C ARG A 238 -14.81 6.71 -20.64
#